data_cd28ac30ed75c2f0b78035fc595eba7d
#
_entry.id   cd28ac30ed75c2f0b78035fc595eba7d
#
_cell.length_a   1.000
_cell.length_b   1.000
_cell.length_c   1.000
_cell.angle_alpha   90.00
_cell.angle_beta   90.00
_cell.angle_gamma   90.00
#
_symmetry.space_group_name_H-M   'P 1'
#
loop_
_entity.id
_entity.type
_entity.pdbx_description
1 polymer ?
#
loop_
_entity_poly.entity_id
_entity_poly.type
_entity_poly.pdbx_seq_one_letter_code
_entity_poly.pdbx_strand_id
1 'polypeptide(L)'
;MLVSIYACCSCIPIPSFEDSPVDIRHFRFPPREIAASETDSFGNYQRSEALLYDDGSMYIVTRQSIIKSDDFPRHNNTIFITDSLLFLRGRDDFDKSYAIGNNCIYGGIGPDIRKMTPGSNPPYRVFSFDVDSHEMRLSEQTFQGIKSLWLGSDGQVYVLEQGRVLWMLDKNFEAKRIRDFPSFGLAGRLSDGYWIAEDGHLEIVRNDSSLFFDLPNVEGVLDCGNNHLCVICMDKVSHGITAFHIVNNSMEDTSNNFCGLANVCITHACSSGDNLVLGLFTPKLGILCSSDGGYTWTLCKGTVCTDMTEMTFRDGSLWVWEAW
;
A
#
# COMPACT_ATOMS: atom_id res chain seq x y z
N MET A 1 48.27 7.24 -14.75
CA MET A 1 47.31 8.06 -15.49
C MET A 1 45.95 7.39 -15.35
N LEU A 2 45.21 7.76 -14.31
CA LEU A 2 43.88 7.24 -14.03
C LEU A 2 42.86 8.12 -14.78
N VAL A 3 42.25 7.56 -15.79
CA VAL A 3 41.15 8.22 -16.51
C VAL A 3 39.86 7.93 -15.72
N SER A 4 39.40 8.91 -14.96
CA SER A 4 38.07 8.91 -14.36
C SER A 4 37.04 9.06 -15.48
N ILE A 5 36.38 7.97 -15.82
CA ILE A 5 35.20 8.03 -16.64
C ILE A 5 34.06 8.53 -15.73
N TYR A 6 33.82 9.84 -15.73
CA TYR A 6 32.53 10.38 -15.31
C TYR A 6 31.51 9.98 -16.38
N ALA A 7 30.75 8.94 -16.11
CA ALA A 7 29.53 8.69 -16.85
C ALA A 7 28.66 9.96 -16.70
N CYS A 8 28.50 10.69 -17.78
CA CYS A 8 27.47 11.71 -17.88
C CYS A 8 26.14 11.01 -17.60
N CYS A 9 25.59 11.20 -16.42
CA CYS A 9 24.17 11.06 -16.22
C CYS A 9 23.55 12.03 -17.25
N SER A 10 23.07 11.48 -18.36
CA SER A 10 22.23 12.21 -19.29
C SER A 10 21.15 12.85 -18.43
N CYS A 11 21.11 14.18 -18.42
CA CYS A 11 20.06 14.94 -17.75
C CYS A 11 18.74 14.57 -18.43
N ILE A 12 18.09 13.54 -17.93
CA ILE A 12 16.69 13.26 -18.27
C ILE A 12 15.94 14.48 -17.72
N PRO A 13 15.24 15.23 -18.56
CA PRO A 13 14.51 16.40 -18.08
C PRO A 13 13.55 15.95 -16.99
N ILE A 14 13.70 16.50 -15.79
CA ILE A 14 12.74 16.29 -14.71
C ILE A 14 11.41 16.84 -15.21
N PRO A 15 10.34 16.04 -15.23
CA PRO A 15 9.03 16.52 -15.67
C PRO A 15 8.64 17.75 -14.87
N SER A 16 8.02 18.71 -15.52
CA SER A 16 7.53 19.94 -14.86
C SER A 16 6.45 19.56 -13.86
N PHE A 17 6.53 20.13 -12.67
CA PHE A 17 5.44 20.01 -11.70
C PHE A 17 4.25 20.85 -12.17
N GLU A 18 3.08 20.23 -12.20
CA GLU A 18 1.82 20.86 -12.61
C GLU A 18 0.79 20.86 -11.47
N ASP A 19 -0.31 21.56 -11.67
CA ASP A 19 -1.41 21.53 -10.72
C ASP A 19 -2.09 20.15 -10.77
N SER A 20 -2.42 19.60 -9.61
CA SER A 20 -3.00 18.27 -9.51
C SER A 20 -4.39 18.21 -10.17
N PRO A 21 -4.67 17.18 -11.00
CA PRO A 21 -6.01 16.92 -11.51
C PRO A 21 -6.95 16.35 -10.44
N VAL A 22 -6.41 15.95 -9.28
CA VAL A 22 -7.13 15.42 -8.12
C VAL A 22 -7.09 16.43 -6.99
N ASP A 23 -8.17 16.59 -6.24
CA ASP A 23 -8.16 17.42 -5.02
C ASP A 23 -7.29 16.75 -3.96
N ILE A 24 -6.18 17.40 -3.60
CA ILE A 24 -5.22 16.89 -2.62
C ILE A 24 -5.34 17.69 -1.33
N ARG A 25 -5.63 17.01 -0.23
CA ARG A 25 -5.66 17.55 1.12
C ARG A 25 -4.47 17.10 1.91
N HIS A 26 -3.54 17.99 2.13
CA HIS A 26 -2.31 17.77 2.88
C HIS A 26 -2.52 18.04 4.36
N PHE A 27 -2.16 17.08 5.19
CA PHE A 27 -2.14 17.21 6.64
C PHE A 27 -0.74 16.97 7.16
N ARG A 28 -0.20 17.96 7.84
CA ARG A 28 1.03 17.85 8.61
C ARG A 28 0.65 17.80 10.07
N PHE A 29 0.95 16.69 10.71
CA PHE A 29 0.80 16.65 12.15
C PHE A 29 2.02 17.28 12.80
N PRO A 30 1.83 18.28 13.66
CA PRO A 30 2.86 18.61 14.62
C PRO A 30 3.00 17.38 15.54
N PRO A 31 4.23 16.87 15.71
CA PRO A 31 4.49 15.69 16.54
C PRO A 31 3.94 15.80 17.98
N ARG A 32 3.58 17.00 18.43
CA ARG A 32 3.25 17.31 19.82
C ARG A 32 1.85 16.92 20.28
N GLU A 33 0.86 16.79 19.44
CA GLU A 33 -0.52 16.56 19.89
C GLU A 33 -0.89 15.07 19.97
N ILE A 34 -0.34 14.25 19.09
CA ILE A 34 -0.45 12.78 19.20
C ILE A 34 0.65 12.23 20.12
N ALA A 35 1.80 12.87 20.17
CA ALA A 35 3.01 12.37 20.80
C ALA A 35 3.12 12.60 22.32
N ALA A 36 2.33 13.46 22.92
CA ALA A 36 2.48 13.73 24.36
C ALA A 36 2.03 12.58 25.25
N SER A 37 1.24 11.62 24.73
CA SER A 37 0.79 10.43 25.46
C SER A 37 1.37 9.11 24.95
N GLU A 38 2.10 9.10 23.83
CA GLU A 38 2.42 7.89 23.08
C GLU A 38 3.88 7.79 22.62
N THR A 39 4.81 8.26 23.42
CA THR A 39 6.22 7.89 23.22
C THR A 39 6.40 6.44 23.66
N ASP A 40 7.05 5.62 22.81
CA ASP A 40 7.50 4.30 23.25
C ASP A 40 8.45 4.45 24.45
N SER A 41 8.74 3.36 25.14
CA SER A 41 9.62 3.34 26.31
C SER A 41 11.05 3.84 26.04
N PHE A 42 11.37 4.22 24.79
CA PHE A 42 12.63 4.79 24.33
C PHE A 42 12.53 6.27 23.94
N GLY A 43 11.35 6.91 24.11
CA GLY A 43 11.16 8.31 23.75
C GLY A 43 11.01 8.60 22.27
N ASN A 44 10.82 7.57 21.44
CA ASN A 44 10.58 7.73 20.01
C ASN A 44 9.09 7.94 19.74
N TYR A 45 8.77 8.86 18.84
CA TYR A 45 7.40 9.06 18.37
C TYR A 45 6.88 7.80 17.69
N GLN A 46 5.63 7.44 17.97
CA GLN A 46 4.98 6.34 17.27
C GLN A 46 4.76 6.72 15.81
N ARG A 47 5.38 5.96 14.92
CA ARG A 47 5.21 6.11 13.49
C ARG A 47 3.82 5.61 13.10
N SER A 48 3.09 6.36 12.26
CA SER A 48 1.90 5.83 11.61
C SER A 48 2.31 4.75 10.61
N GLU A 49 1.59 3.65 10.61
CA GLU A 49 1.81 2.52 9.70
C GLU A 49 0.70 2.41 8.66
N ALA A 50 -0.48 2.98 8.93
CA ALA A 50 -1.56 3.07 7.95
C ALA A 50 -2.55 4.20 8.29
N LEU A 51 -3.15 4.75 7.24
CA LEU A 51 -4.30 5.63 7.29
C LEU A 51 -5.47 4.93 6.58
N LEU A 52 -6.52 4.63 7.31
CA LEU A 52 -7.68 3.90 6.83
C LEU A 52 -8.93 4.77 6.93
N TYR A 53 -9.86 4.60 6.01
CA TYR A 53 -11.14 5.31 6.02
C TYR A 53 -12.29 4.34 5.85
N ASP A 54 -13.27 4.43 6.71
CA ASP A 54 -14.51 3.66 6.63
C ASP A 54 -15.65 4.42 7.32
N ASP A 55 -16.82 4.43 6.72
CA ASP A 55 -18.08 5.00 7.23
C ASP A 55 -17.92 6.37 7.93
N GLY A 56 -17.27 7.32 7.25
CA GLY A 56 -17.11 8.69 7.75
C GLY A 56 -15.96 8.88 8.75
N SER A 57 -15.40 7.83 9.30
CA SER A 57 -14.30 7.90 10.27
C SER A 57 -12.95 7.60 9.63
N MET A 58 -11.91 8.30 10.10
CA MET A 58 -10.52 7.99 9.78
C MET A 58 -9.90 7.18 10.92
N TYR A 59 -9.13 6.16 10.56
CA TYR A 59 -8.39 5.34 11.51
C TYR A 59 -6.91 5.42 11.20
N ILE A 60 -6.13 5.72 12.23
CA ILE A 60 -4.69 5.76 12.16
C ILE A 60 -4.16 4.55 12.90
N VAL A 61 -3.49 3.67 12.20
CA VAL A 61 -2.78 2.56 12.83
C VAL A 61 -1.34 3.00 13.04
N THR A 62 -0.91 2.97 14.28
CA THR A 62 0.49 3.18 14.65
C THR A 62 1.13 1.83 15.00
N ARG A 63 2.39 1.82 15.35
CA ARG A 63 3.06 0.57 15.77
C ARG A 63 2.45 -0.10 16.99
N GLN A 64 1.78 0.63 17.84
CA GLN A 64 1.26 0.10 19.11
C GLN A 64 -0.16 0.57 19.43
N SER A 65 -0.79 1.34 18.56
CA SER A 65 -2.14 1.84 18.84
C SER A 65 -3.00 1.96 17.58
N ILE A 66 -4.29 1.99 17.81
CA ILE A 66 -5.29 2.36 16.80
C ILE A 66 -6.00 3.60 17.32
N ILE A 67 -6.06 4.62 16.49
CA ILE A 67 -6.64 5.91 16.80
C ILE A 67 -7.81 6.14 15.84
N LYS A 68 -8.98 6.52 16.37
CA LYS A 68 -10.15 6.90 15.59
C LYS A 68 -10.30 8.42 15.56
N SER A 69 -10.65 8.96 14.41
CA SER A 69 -10.95 10.37 14.25
C SER A 69 -12.22 10.56 13.40
N ASP A 70 -13.26 11.14 13.97
CA ASP A 70 -14.53 11.41 13.27
C ASP A 70 -14.48 12.74 12.51
N ASP A 71 -13.67 13.70 12.95
CA ASP A 71 -13.46 14.99 12.30
C ASP A 71 -11.98 15.28 11.99
N PHE A 72 -11.30 14.25 11.50
CA PHE A 72 -9.87 14.30 11.16
C PHE A 72 -9.48 15.64 10.49
N PRO A 73 -8.38 16.29 10.94
CA PRO A 73 -7.39 15.82 11.92
C PRO A 73 -7.61 16.31 13.37
N ARG A 74 -8.75 16.86 13.72
CA ARG A 74 -8.92 17.68 14.93
C ARG A 74 -9.13 16.90 16.21
N HIS A 75 -10.00 15.89 16.20
CA HIS A 75 -10.30 15.09 17.39
C HIS A 75 -9.91 13.64 17.15
N ASN A 76 -8.95 13.19 17.93
CA ASN A 76 -8.37 11.86 17.81
C ASN A 76 -8.56 11.14 19.15
N ASN A 77 -9.17 9.95 19.11
CA ASN A 77 -9.37 9.10 20.27
C ASN A 77 -8.60 7.81 20.08
N THR A 78 -7.67 7.51 20.98
CA THR A 78 -7.01 6.20 21.00
C THR A 78 -8.01 5.15 21.47
N ILE A 79 -8.35 4.21 20.59
CA ILE A 79 -9.32 3.15 20.86
C ILE A 79 -8.65 1.81 21.19
N PHE A 80 -7.34 1.68 20.95
CA PHE A 80 -6.58 0.48 21.25
C PHE A 80 -5.10 0.78 21.48
N ILE A 81 -4.50 0.13 22.49
CA ILE A 81 -3.04 0.16 22.77
C ILE A 81 -2.56 -1.26 23.06
N THR A 82 -1.37 -1.62 22.58
CA THR A 82 -0.74 -2.93 22.81
C THR A 82 0.76 -2.80 23.03
N ASP A 83 1.32 -3.73 23.81
CA ASP A 83 2.78 -3.90 23.97
C ASP A 83 3.43 -4.67 22.81
N SER A 84 2.62 -5.31 21.99
CA SER A 84 3.07 -5.95 20.75
C SER A 84 3.17 -4.92 19.64
N LEU A 85 3.95 -5.20 18.58
CA LEU A 85 3.93 -4.34 17.40
C LEU A 85 2.75 -4.70 16.50
N LEU A 86 1.89 -3.75 16.26
CA LEU A 86 1.01 -3.73 15.11
C LEU A 86 1.91 -3.39 13.92
N PHE A 87 2.48 -4.41 13.32
CA PHE A 87 3.50 -4.22 12.30
C PHE A 87 3.08 -4.93 11.05
N LEU A 88 3.19 -4.22 9.93
CA LEU A 88 3.70 -4.85 8.72
C LEU A 88 3.80 -3.80 7.62
N ARG A 89 5.02 -3.37 7.38
CA ARG A 89 5.36 -2.68 6.17
C ARG A 89 6.21 -3.61 5.33
N GLY A 90 5.67 -4.05 4.19
CA GLY A 90 6.50 -4.46 3.08
C GLY A 90 7.41 -3.29 2.66
N ARG A 91 8.50 -3.55 1.97
CA ARG A 91 9.35 -2.47 1.44
C ARG A 91 8.72 -1.77 0.24
N ASP A 92 7.71 -2.39 -0.37
CA ASP A 92 7.10 -1.96 -1.63
C ASP A 92 5.62 -1.65 -1.36
N ASP A 93 5.20 -0.47 -1.65
CA ASP A 93 3.96 0.17 -1.13
C ASP A 93 2.68 -0.15 -1.90
N PHE A 94 2.74 -0.99 -2.91
CA PHE A 94 1.57 -1.75 -3.35
C PHE A 94 1.14 -2.80 -2.31
N ASP A 95 2.01 -3.07 -1.33
CA ASP A 95 1.83 -4.03 -0.28
C ASP A 95 1.11 -3.41 0.91
N LYS A 96 -0.21 -3.33 0.86
CA LYS A 96 -1.00 -2.90 2.03
C LYS A 96 -1.03 -4.04 3.05
N SER A 97 -0.51 -3.75 4.24
CA SER A 97 -0.51 -4.68 5.37
C SER A 97 -1.68 -4.48 6.33
N TYR A 98 -2.60 -3.60 5.97
CA TYR A 98 -3.82 -3.31 6.72
C TYR A 98 -5.01 -3.19 5.79
N ALA A 99 -6.17 -3.61 6.27
CA ALA A 99 -7.44 -3.44 5.60
C ALA A 99 -8.52 -2.99 6.58
N ILE A 100 -9.54 -2.31 6.09
CA ILE A 100 -10.71 -1.96 6.87
C ILE A 100 -11.98 -2.36 6.10
N GLY A 101 -12.98 -2.77 6.81
CA GLY A 101 -14.31 -3.09 6.29
C GLY A 101 -15.09 -3.96 7.25
N ASN A 102 -16.42 -3.98 7.10
CA ASN A 102 -17.31 -4.70 8.01
C ASN A 102 -17.11 -4.31 9.48
N ASN A 103 -16.86 -3.04 9.75
CA ASN A 103 -16.58 -2.51 11.08
C ASN A 103 -15.34 -3.10 11.78
N CYS A 104 -14.43 -3.69 11.01
CA CYS A 104 -13.20 -4.28 11.54
C CYS A 104 -11.97 -3.74 10.82
N ILE A 105 -10.90 -3.56 11.58
CA ILE A 105 -9.54 -3.31 11.07
C ILE A 105 -8.79 -4.62 11.12
N TYR A 106 -8.17 -4.98 10.01
CA TYR A 106 -7.35 -6.18 9.87
C TYR A 106 -5.90 -5.78 9.66
N GLY A 107 -4.98 -6.54 10.25
CA GLY A 107 -3.55 -6.28 10.10
C GLY A 107 -2.70 -7.37 10.69
N GLY A 108 -1.39 -7.17 10.68
CA GLY A 108 -0.46 -8.07 11.32
C GLY A 108 -0.09 -7.62 12.73
N ILE A 109 0.17 -8.57 13.59
CA ILE A 109 0.67 -8.35 14.95
C ILE A 109 1.80 -9.32 15.25
N GLY A 110 2.86 -8.83 15.85
CA GLY A 110 4.00 -9.66 16.23
C GLY A 110 4.82 -9.04 17.36
N PRO A 111 5.82 -9.76 17.85
CA PRO A 111 6.69 -9.24 18.89
C PRO A 111 7.59 -8.11 18.36
N ASP A 112 7.96 -7.21 19.24
CA ASP A 112 8.90 -6.14 18.91
C ASP A 112 10.29 -6.73 18.60
N ILE A 113 10.66 -6.73 17.30
CA ILE A 113 11.95 -7.27 16.85
C ILE A 113 13.15 -6.57 17.49
N ARG A 114 13.00 -5.32 17.96
CA ARG A 114 14.07 -4.59 18.67
C ARG A 114 14.39 -5.19 20.04
N LYS A 115 13.43 -5.92 20.63
CA LYS A 115 13.57 -6.61 21.91
C LYS A 115 14.04 -8.06 21.76
N MET A 116 14.29 -8.50 20.51
CA MET A 116 14.65 -9.88 20.20
C MET A 116 16.14 -10.04 19.97
N THR A 117 16.59 -11.29 20.06
CA THR A 117 17.97 -11.64 19.71
C THR A 117 18.21 -11.41 18.23
N PRO A 118 19.34 -10.77 17.82
CA PRO A 118 19.68 -10.61 16.42
C PRO A 118 19.64 -11.94 15.67
N GLY A 119 18.97 -11.94 14.51
CA GLY A 119 18.79 -13.14 13.67
C GLY A 119 17.56 -14.01 14.00
N SER A 120 16.79 -13.68 15.03
CA SER A 120 15.48 -14.30 15.25
C SER A 120 14.47 -13.74 14.23
N ASN A 121 13.67 -14.64 13.65
CA ASN A 121 12.56 -14.29 12.75
C ASN A 121 11.26 -14.77 13.42
N PRO A 122 10.64 -13.91 14.26
CA PRO A 122 9.46 -14.32 14.99
C PRO A 122 8.27 -14.48 14.05
N PRO A 123 7.37 -15.41 14.33
CA PRO A 123 6.14 -15.52 13.58
C PRO A 123 5.20 -14.35 13.92
N TYR A 124 4.48 -13.88 12.92
CA TYR A 124 3.41 -12.91 13.02
C TYR A 124 2.05 -13.61 13.02
N ARG A 125 1.04 -12.94 13.55
CA ARG A 125 -0.36 -13.36 13.47
C ARG A 125 -1.17 -12.27 12.78
N VAL A 126 -2.25 -12.64 12.15
CA VAL A 126 -3.23 -11.68 11.66
C VAL A 126 -4.20 -11.36 12.78
N PHE A 127 -4.54 -10.10 12.94
CA PHE A 127 -5.60 -9.66 13.86
C PHE A 127 -6.81 -9.12 13.09
N SER A 128 -7.98 -9.22 13.69
CA SER A 128 -9.13 -8.37 13.42
C SER A 128 -9.47 -7.60 14.68
N PHE A 129 -9.68 -6.31 14.55
CA PHE A 129 -10.08 -5.43 15.64
C PHE A 129 -11.44 -4.82 15.30
N ASP A 130 -12.46 -5.18 16.06
CA ASP A 130 -13.80 -4.60 15.95
C ASP A 130 -13.81 -3.20 16.56
N VAL A 131 -14.17 -2.20 15.76
CA VAL A 131 -14.03 -0.79 16.16
C VAL A 131 -15.13 -0.31 17.11
N ASP A 132 -16.23 -1.04 17.24
CA ASP A 132 -17.32 -0.71 18.16
C ASP A 132 -17.16 -1.41 19.51
N SER A 133 -16.91 -2.72 19.49
CA SER A 133 -16.73 -3.49 20.73
C SER A 133 -15.34 -3.36 21.33
N HIS A 134 -14.37 -2.88 20.56
CA HIS A 134 -12.93 -2.83 20.88
C HIS A 134 -12.34 -4.23 21.17
N GLU A 135 -12.95 -5.26 20.60
CA GLU A 135 -12.45 -6.63 20.73
C GLU A 135 -11.46 -6.98 19.63
N MET A 136 -10.36 -7.59 20.02
CA MET A 136 -9.35 -8.11 19.09
C MET A 136 -9.41 -9.63 19.03
N ARG A 137 -9.40 -10.17 17.82
CA ARG A 137 -9.20 -11.60 17.54
C ARG A 137 -7.88 -11.81 16.83
N LEU A 138 -7.24 -12.92 17.08
CA LEU A 138 -5.97 -13.30 16.45
C LEU A 138 -6.13 -14.62 15.72
N SER A 139 -5.52 -14.73 14.55
CA SER A 139 -5.44 -16.00 13.82
C SER A 139 -4.70 -17.04 14.66
N GLU A 140 -5.10 -18.31 14.61
CA GLU A 140 -4.30 -19.41 15.15
C GLU A 140 -3.06 -19.66 14.29
N GLN A 141 -3.22 -19.52 12.99
CA GLN A 141 -2.11 -19.59 12.02
C GLN A 141 -1.12 -18.46 12.29
N THR A 142 0.16 -18.83 12.24
CA THR A 142 1.28 -17.88 12.28
C THR A 142 1.96 -17.80 10.93
N PHE A 143 2.52 -16.62 10.60
CA PHE A 143 3.15 -16.30 9.34
C PHE A 143 4.59 -15.86 9.58
N GLN A 144 5.53 -16.27 8.75
CA GLN A 144 6.95 -15.88 8.88
C GLN A 144 7.23 -14.43 8.43
N GLY A 145 6.27 -13.81 7.82
CA GLY A 145 6.28 -12.42 7.39
C GLY A 145 5.05 -12.17 6.52
N ILE A 146 4.34 -11.08 6.76
CA ILE A 146 3.20 -10.72 5.93
C ILE A 146 3.68 -9.66 4.97
N LYS A 147 3.66 -9.96 3.67
CA LYS A 147 4.05 -9.02 2.63
C LYS A 147 2.88 -8.10 2.28
N SER A 148 1.70 -8.66 2.05
CA SER A 148 0.47 -7.90 1.86
C SER A 148 -0.71 -8.57 2.54
N LEU A 149 -1.73 -7.77 2.89
CA LEU A 149 -2.96 -8.21 3.49
C LEU A 149 -4.10 -7.35 2.96
N TRP A 150 -5.21 -7.97 2.59
CA TRP A 150 -6.41 -7.25 2.15
C TRP A 150 -7.69 -7.99 2.52
N LEU A 151 -8.77 -7.25 2.61
CA LEU A 151 -10.12 -7.78 2.74
C LEU A 151 -10.70 -7.95 1.33
N GLY A 152 -11.06 -9.18 0.96
CA GLY A 152 -11.73 -9.48 -0.30
C GLY A 152 -13.17 -8.98 -0.33
N SER A 153 -13.75 -8.90 -1.52
CA SER A 153 -15.16 -8.58 -1.72
C SER A 153 -16.11 -9.66 -1.15
N ASP A 154 -15.59 -10.85 -0.97
CA ASP A 154 -16.26 -11.98 -0.31
C ASP A 154 -16.23 -11.92 1.24
N GLY A 155 -15.62 -10.86 1.80
CA GLY A 155 -15.47 -10.66 3.23
C GLY A 155 -14.41 -11.53 3.88
N GLN A 156 -13.57 -12.22 3.11
CA GLN A 156 -12.45 -13.01 3.60
C GLN A 156 -11.16 -12.19 3.61
N VAL A 157 -10.25 -12.51 4.52
CA VAL A 157 -8.96 -11.83 4.60
C VAL A 157 -7.91 -12.64 3.85
N TYR A 158 -7.27 -12.02 2.89
CA TYR A 158 -6.18 -12.61 2.13
C TYR A 158 -4.84 -12.14 2.67
N VAL A 159 -3.87 -13.05 2.70
CA VAL A 159 -2.53 -12.78 3.25
C VAL A 159 -1.48 -13.37 2.31
N LEU A 160 -0.59 -12.53 1.83
CA LEU A 160 0.59 -12.96 1.09
C LEU A 160 1.78 -13.07 2.05
N GLU A 161 2.16 -14.29 2.38
CA GLU A 161 3.29 -14.59 3.25
C GLU A 161 4.60 -14.54 2.45
N GLN A 162 5.47 -13.60 2.75
CA GLN A 162 6.82 -13.43 2.16
C GLN A 162 6.88 -13.45 0.63
N GLY A 163 5.76 -13.18 -0.06
CA GLY A 163 5.67 -13.35 -1.51
C GLY A 163 5.80 -14.81 -1.98
N ARG A 164 5.58 -15.78 -1.10
CA ARG A 164 5.75 -17.23 -1.37
C ARG A 164 4.48 -18.04 -1.24
N VAL A 165 3.58 -17.61 -0.38
CA VAL A 165 2.32 -18.34 -0.13
C VAL A 165 1.18 -17.35 -0.01
N LEU A 166 0.11 -17.60 -0.76
CA LEU A 166 -1.15 -16.90 -0.59
C LEU A 166 -2.06 -17.73 0.31
N TRP A 167 -2.52 -17.11 1.37
CA TRP A 167 -3.47 -17.63 2.33
C TRP A 167 -4.78 -16.87 2.27
N MET A 168 -5.84 -17.51 2.68
CA MET A 168 -7.14 -16.92 2.93
C MET A 168 -7.58 -17.29 4.34
N LEU A 169 -8.01 -16.32 5.12
CA LEU A 169 -8.64 -16.52 6.41
C LEU A 169 -10.14 -16.29 6.24
N ASP A 170 -10.92 -17.27 6.66
CA ASP A 170 -12.36 -17.20 6.64
C ASP A 170 -12.91 -16.31 7.79
N LYS A 171 -14.22 -16.18 7.88
CA LYS A 171 -14.91 -15.41 8.95
C LYS A 171 -14.62 -15.92 10.38
N ASN A 172 -14.17 -17.16 10.53
CA ASN A 172 -13.75 -17.73 11.81
C ASN A 172 -12.26 -17.53 12.08
N PHE A 173 -11.53 -16.89 11.16
CA PHE A 173 -10.08 -16.72 11.20
C PHE A 173 -9.30 -18.04 11.02
N GLU A 174 -9.96 -19.05 10.42
CA GLU A 174 -9.30 -20.28 10.00
C GLU A 174 -8.55 -20.06 8.68
N ALA A 175 -7.26 -20.37 8.67
CA ALA A 175 -6.40 -20.14 7.50
C ALA A 175 -6.45 -21.32 6.53
N LYS A 176 -6.68 -21.02 5.26
CA LYS A 176 -6.60 -21.95 4.14
C LYS A 176 -5.53 -21.49 3.18
N ARG A 177 -4.62 -22.40 2.83
CA ARG A 177 -3.60 -22.16 1.81
C ARG A 177 -4.24 -22.20 0.42
N ILE A 178 -4.09 -21.11 -0.33
CA ILE A 178 -4.69 -20.94 -1.66
C ILE A 178 -3.69 -21.30 -2.75
N ARG A 179 -2.45 -20.75 -2.63
CA ARG A 179 -1.43 -20.92 -3.66
C ARG A 179 -0.02 -20.86 -3.10
N ASP A 180 0.87 -21.64 -3.71
CA ASP A 180 2.32 -21.54 -3.55
C ASP A 180 2.93 -20.85 -4.76
N PHE A 181 3.88 -19.99 -4.52
CA PHE A 181 4.65 -19.31 -5.54
C PHE A 181 6.05 -19.94 -5.61
N PRO A 182 6.45 -20.53 -6.75
CA PRO A 182 7.80 -21.07 -6.94
C PRO A 182 8.85 -19.96 -6.89
N SER A 183 8.52 -18.76 -7.34
CA SER A 183 9.33 -17.57 -7.23
C SER A 183 8.69 -16.53 -6.28
N PHE A 184 9.25 -15.33 -6.25
CA PHE A 184 8.66 -14.23 -5.48
C PHE A 184 7.47 -13.66 -6.24
N GLY A 185 6.29 -13.71 -5.63
CA GLY A 185 5.05 -13.21 -6.17
C GLY A 185 4.56 -11.95 -5.47
N LEU A 186 3.72 -11.20 -6.17
CA LEU A 186 2.90 -10.11 -5.66
C LEU A 186 1.43 -10.47 -5.79
N ALA A 187 0.62 -9.96 -4.92
CA ALA A 187 -0.83 -10.13 -4.99
C ALA A 187 -1.53 -8.98 -4.27
N GLY A 188 -2.71 -8.62 -4.72
CA GLY A 188 -3.47 -7.54 -4.11
C GLY A 188 -4.96 -7.56 -4.48
N ARG A 189 -5.71 -6.66 -3.87
CA ARG A 189 -7.16 -6.55 -3.99
C ARG A 189 -7.59 -5.93 -5.33
N LEU A 190 -8.71 -6.41 -5.83
CA LEU A 190 -9.60 -5.72 -6.78
C LEU A 190 -10.97 -5.53 -6.13
N SER A 191 -11.82 -4.72 -6.71
CA SER A 191 -13.18 -4.47 -6.21
C SER A 191 -14.04 -5.73 -6.20
N ASP A 192 -13.81 -6.64 -7.15
CA ASP A 192 -14.56 -7.87 -7.38
C ASP A 192 -13.71 -9.15 -7.40
N GLY A 193 -12.50 -9.10 -6.82
CA GLY A 193 -11.58 -10.21 -6.78
C GLY A 193 -10.19 -9.84 -6.28
N TYR A 194 -9.19 -10.46 -6.86
CA TYR A 194 -7.78 -10.16 -6.58
C TYR A 194 -6.90 -10.41 -7.80
N TRP A 195 -5.68 -9.89 -7.76
CA TRP A 195 -4.68 -10.13 -8.78
C TRP A 195 -3.45 -10.82 -8.19
N ILE A 196 -2.75 -11.54 -9.04
CA ILE A 196 -1.47 -12.20 -8.72
C ILE A 196 -0.49 -11.90 -9.83
N ALA A 197 0.74 -11.52 -9.48
CA ALA A 197 1.83 -11.34 -10.43
C ALA A 197 3.03 -12.19 -10.04
N GLU A 198 3.54 -12.99 -10.96
CA GLU A 198 4.67 -13.87 -10.79
C GLU A 198 5.38 -14.14 -12.12
N ASP A 199 6.72 -14.04 -12.13
CA ASP A 199 7.57 -14.43 -13.27
C ASP A 199 7.15 -13.88 -14.65
N GLY A 200 6.69 -12.64 -14.70
CA GLY A 200 6.29 -12.01 -15.96
C GLY A 200 4.85 -12.30 -16.39
N HIS A 201 4.06 -12.87 -15.50
CA HIS A 201 2.65 -13.15 -15.72
C HIS A 201 1.80 -12.41 -14.69
N LEU A 202 0.70 -11.85 -15.15
CA LEU A 202 -0.37 -11.30 -14.32
C LEU A 202 -1.60 -12.18 -14.46
N GLU A 203 -2.13 -12.64 -13.34
CA GLU A 203 -3.41 -13.33 -13.24
C GLU A 203 -4.42 -12.43 -12.53
N ILE A 204 -5.58 -12.25 -13.14
CA ILE A 204 -6.74 -11.58 -12.56
C ILE A 204 -7.77 -12.65 -12.19
N VAL A 205 -8.08 -12.76 -10.91
CA VAL A 205 -9.03 -13.76 -10.39
C VAL A 205 -10.32 -13.06 -10.00
N ARG A 206 -11.44 -13.44 -10.64
CA ARG A 206 -12.79 -12.91 -10.41
C ARG A 206 -13.82 -14.05 -10.44
N ASN A 207 -14.66 -14.16 -9.43
CA ASN A 207 -15.79 -15.11 -9.43
C ASN A 207 -15.40 -16.52 -9.91
N ASP A 208 -14.33 -17.10 -9.35
CA ASP A 208 -13.78 -18.43 -9.71
C ASP A 208 -13.26 -18.56 -11.15
N SER A 209 -13.10 -17.46 -11.87
CA SER A 209 -12.47 -17.40 -13.18
C SER A 209 -11.14 -16.67 -13.14
N SER A 210 -10.19 -17.11 -13.95
CA SER A 210 -8.88 -16.48 -14.08
C SER A 210 -8.62 -16.01 -15.50
N LEU A 211 -8.05 -14.80 -15.61
CA LEU A 211 -7.54 -14.24 -16.85
C LEU A 211 -6.03 -14.07 -16.71
N PHE A 212 -5.30 -14.39 -17.76
CA PHE A 212 -3.84 -14.35 -17.74
C PHE A 212 -3.31 -13.37 -18.78
N PHE A 213 -2.30 -12.59 -18.39
CA PHE A 213 -1.63 -11.62 -19.23
C PHE A 213 -0.11 -11.76 -19.08
N ASP A 214 0.61 -11.70 -20.18
CA ASP A 214 2.08 -11.68 -20.19
C ASP A 214 2.54 -10.23 -20.01
N LEU A 215 2.88 -9.87 -18.78
CA LEU A 215 3.34 -8.54 -18.41
C LEU A 215 4.59 -8.64 -17.54
N PRO A 216 5.72 -8.10 -18.00
CA PRO A 216 6.96 -8.18 -17.25
C PRO A 216 6.94 -7.21 -16.06
N ASN A 217 7.44 -7.70 -14.92
CA ASN A 217 7.73 -6.88 -13.75
C ASN A 217 6.56 -6.01 -13.29
N VAL A 218 5.40 -6.65 -13.10
CA VAL A 218 4.23 -5.99 -12.49
C VAL A 218 4.58 -5.62 -11.06
N GLU A 219 4.43 -4.35 -10.72
CA GLU A 219 4.59 -3.81 -9.36
C GLU A 219 3.24 -3.67 -8.66
N GLY A 220 2.16 -3.46 -9.41
CA GLY A 220 0.84 -3.39 -8.86
C GLY A 220 -0.26 -3.19 -9.88
N VAL A 221 -1.50 -3.36 -9.41
CA VAL A 221 -2.71 -3.16 -10.21
C VAL A 221 -3.63 -2.20 -9.47
N LEU A 222 -4.04 -1.14 -10.14
CA LEU A 222 -5.01 -0.16 -9.66
C LEU A 222 -6.35 -0.42 -10.33
N ASP A 223 -7.38 -0.59 -9.53
CA ASP A 223 -8.75 -0.79 -10.00
C ASP A 223 -9.40 0.57 -10.25
N CYS A 224 -9.68 0.86 -11.51
CA CYS A 224 -10.34 2.09 -11.94
C CYS A 224 -11.88 1.97 -11.94
N GLY A 225 -12.43 0.79 -11.62
CA GLY A 225 -13.84 0.51 -11.80
C GLY A 225 -14.21 0.22 -13.25
N ASN A 226 -15.49 -0.05 -13.50
CA ASN A 226 -16.04 -0.28 -14.86
C ASN A 226 -15.27 -1.32 -15.70
N ASN A 227 -14.75 -2.38 -15.08
CA ASN A 227 -13.87 -3.38 -15.72
C ASN A 227 -12.60 -2.80 -16.34
N HIS A 228 -12.10 -1.70 -15.81
CA HIS A 228 -10.84 -1.09 -16.20
C HIS A 228 -9.81 -1.24 -15.09
N LEU A 229 -8.66 -1.81 -15.42
CA LEU A 229 -7.49 -1.94 -14.54
C LEU A 229 -6.30 -1.21 -15.15
N CYS A 230 -5.63 -0.42 -14.35
CA CYS A 230 -4.35 0.18 -14.69
C CYS A 230 -3.24 -0.64 -14.02
N VAL A 231 -2.42 -1.31 -14.83
CA VAL A 231 -1.33 -2.18 -14.38
C VAL A 231 -0.01 -1.40 -14.44
N ILE A 232 0.63 -1.28 -13.32
CA ILE A 232 1.92 -0.60 -13.19
C ILE A 232 3.05 -1.62 -13.27
N CYS A 233 3.92 -1.44 -14.25
CA CYS A 233 5.11 -2.26 -14.45
C CYS A 233 6.36 -1.41 -14.29
N MET A 234 7.44 -2.01 -13.79
CA MET A 234 8.73 -1.35 -13.64
C MET A 234 9.81 -2.07 -14.45
N ASP A 235 10.54 -1.35 -15.26
CA ASP A 235 11.70 -1.89 -15.96
C ASP A 235 12.84 -2.14 -14.97
N LYS A 236 13.38 -3.35 -14.91
CA LYS A 236 14.43 -3.75 -13.96
C LYS A 236 15.77 -3.06 -14.18
N VAL A 237 16.02 -2.52 -15.36
CA VAL A 237 17.31 -1.91 -15.74
C VAL A 237 17.27 -0.40 -15.55
N SER A 238 16.24 0.24 -16.12
CA SER A 238 16.08 1.70 -16.05
C SER A 238 15.32 2.17 -14.83
N HIS A 239 14.64 1.26 -14.12
CA HIS A 239 13.63 1.57 -13.10
C HIS A 239 12.59 2.57 -13.61
N GLY A 240 12.30 2.51 -14.91
CA GLY A 240 11.24 3.29 -15.55
C GLY A 240 9.88 2.66 -15.29
N ILE A 241 8.88 3.49 -15.09
CA ILE A 241 7.50 3.04 -14.85
C ILE A 241 6.74 3.04 -16.18
N THR A 242 5.94 2.01 -16.42
CA THR A 242 5.01 1.91 -17.54
C THR A 242 3.64 1.48 -17.03
N ALA A 243 2.59 2.16 -17.47
CA ALA A 243 1.21 1.76 -17.22
C ALA A 243 0.65 1.01 -18.43
N PHE A 244 0.02 -0.11 -18.18
CA PHE A 244 -0.76 -0.89 -19.14
C PHE A 244 -2.22 -0.88 -18.74
N HIS A 245 -3.11 -1.01 -19.70
CA HIS A 245 -4.55 -0.98 -19.45
C HIS A 245 -5.21 -2.30 -19.84
N ILE A 246 -6.01 -2.83 -18.90
CA ILE A 246 -6.87 -3.98 -19.15
C ILE A 246 -8.31 -3.49 -19.06
N VAL A 247 -9.01 -3.47 -20.19
CA VAL A 247 -10.38 -2.99 -20.29
C VAL A 247 -11.27 -4.11 -20.78
N ASN A 248 -12.38 -4.36 -20.10
CA ASN A 248 -13.31 -5.45 -20.44
C ASN A 248 -12.61 -6.79 -20.64
N ASN A 249 -11.67 -7.14 -19.76
CA ASN A 249 -10.88 -8.37 -19.78
C ASN A 249 -9.91 -8.52 -20.97
N SER A 250 -9.61 -7.44 -21.66
CA SER A 250 -8.65 -7.42 -22.75
C SER A 250 -7.58 -6.37 -22.50
N MET A 251 -6.32 -6.70 -22.79
CA MET A 251 -5.25 -5.74 -22.72
C MET A 251 -5.35 -4.80 -23.94
N GLU A 252 -5.32 -3.49 -23.66
CA GLU A 252 -5.26 -2.48 -24.73
C GLU A 252 -3.84 -2.37 -25.29
N ASP A 253 -3.76 -2.01 -26.58
CA ASP A 253 -2.47 -1.83 -27.27
C ASP A 253 -1.79 -0.48 -26.93
N THR A 254 -2.31 0.21 -25.92
CA THR A 254 -1.79 1.48 -25.42
C THR A 254 -1.01 1.27 -24.13
N SER A 255 0.28 1.59 -24.16
CA SER A 255 1.09 1.68 -22.96
C SER A 255 1.57 3.11 -22.78
N ASN A 256 1.41 3.65 -21.58
CA ASN A 256 1.96 4.95 -21.23
C ASN A 256 3.29 4.76 -20.50
N ASN A 257 4.36 5.12 -21.21
CA ASN A 257 5.68 5.19 -20.59
C ASN A 257 5.83 6.57 -19.95
N PHE A 258 6.10 6.58 -18.65
CA PHE A 258 6.41 7.82 -17.91
C PHE A 258 7.82 8.30 -18.30
N CYS A 259 7.93 8.87 -19.49
CA CYS A 259 9.19 9.37 -20.01
C CYS A 259 9.83 10.37 -19.04
N GLY A 260 11.08 10.13 -18.68
CA GLY A 260 11.83 10.98 -17.77
C GLY A 260 11.76 10.60 -16.29
N LEU A 261 10.97 9.61 -15.91
CA LEU A 261 10.99 9.05 -14.56
C LEU A 261 11.79 7.76 -14.56
N ALA A 262 13.08 7.87 -14.34
CA ALA A 262 13.97 6.72 -14.12
C ALA A 262 14.48 6.73 -12.68
N ASN A 263 14.79 5.54 -12.15
CA ASN A 263 15.28 5.36 -10.78
C ASN A 263 14.30 5.85 -9.70
N VAL A 264 13.01 5.70 -9.94
CA VAL A 264 11.98 5.98 -8.94
C VAL A 264 11.60 4.71 -8.19
N CYS A 265 11.25 4.86 -6.93
CA CYS A 265 10.63 3.82 -6.14
C CYS A 265 9.20 4.27 -5.83
N ILE A 266 8.23 3.44 -6.11
CA ILE A 266 6.84 3.70 -5.74
C ILE A 266 6.70 3.37 -4.26
N THR A 267 6.24 4.32 -3.47
CA THR A 267 6.06 4.15 -2.02
C THR A 267 4.61 4.01 -1.63
N HIS A 268 3.70 4.50 -2.44
CA HIS A 268 2.26 4.42 -2.20
C HIS A 268 1.50 4.34 -3.51
N ALA A 269 0.39 3.63 -3.48
CA ALA A 269 -0.55 3.59 -4.59
C ALA A 269 -1.98 3.52 -4.05
N CYS A 270 -2.86 4.33 -4.57
CA CYS A 270 -4.28 4.25 -4.26
C CYS A 270 -5.13 4.69 -5.45
N SER A 271 -6.37 4.21 -5.47
CA SER A 271 -7.33 4.54 -6.52
C SER A 271 -8.72 4.80 -5.95
N SER A 272 -9.49 5.61 -6.66
CA SER A 272 -10.92 5.83 -6.43
C SER A 272 -11.59 6.12 -7.78
N GLY A 273 -12.13 5.09 -8.42
CA GLY A 273 -12.56 5.15 -9.81
C GLY A 273 -11.39 5.57 -10.72
N ASP A 274 -11.63 6.49 -11.64
CA ASP A 274 -10.62 6.98 -12.58
C ASP A 274 -9.50 7.83 -11.93
N ASN A 275 -9.66 8.20 -10.67
CA ASN A 275 -8.61 8.90 -9.93
C ASN A 275 -7.59 7.90 -9.38
N LEU A 276 -6.36 7.99 -9.89
CA LEU A 276 -5.23 7.15 -9.49
C LEU A 276 -4.10 8.01 -8.93
N VAL A 277 -3.38 7.47 -7.96
CA VAL A 277 -2.26 8.16 -7.35
C VAL A 277 -1.11 7.18 -7.10
N LEU A 278 0.09 7.62 -7.45
CA LEU A 278 1.34 6.97 -7.10
C LEU A 278 2.23 7.94 -6.32
N GLY A 279 2.61 7.56 -5.12
CA GLY A 279 3.64 8.24 -4.35
C GLY A 279 5.02 7.76 -4.80
N LEU A 280 5.93 8.69 -5.09
CA LEU A 280 7.25 8.38 -5.60
C LEU A 280 8.32 8.78 -4.60
N PHE A 281 9.10 7.82 -4.15
CA PHE A 281 10.28 8.05 -3.32
C PHE A 281 11.54 8.19 -4.16
N THR A 282 11.87 9.41 -4.47
CA THR A 282 13.23 9.82 -4.78
C THR A 282 13.45 11.17 -4.09
N PRO A 283 14.71 11.58 -3.82
CA PRO A 283 14.99 12.77 -3.01
C PRO A 283 14.34 14.08 -3.44
N LYS A 284 13.45 14.11 -4.43
CA LYS A 284 12.76 15.31 -4.92
C LYS A 284 11.49 15.04 -5.71
N LEU A 285 11.05 13.80 -5.84
CA LEU A 285 9.81 13.51 -6.55
C LEU A 285 8.66 13.45 -5.54
N GLY A 286 7.47 13.76 -6.01
CA GLY A 286 6.28 13.89 -5.20
C GLY A 286 5.23 12.84 -5.54
N ILE A 287 4.05 13.30 -5.89
CA ILE A 287 2.91 12.46 -6.18
C ILE A 287 2.58 12.55 -7.67
N LEU A 288 2.45 11.41 -8.34
CA LEU A 288 1.83 11.32 -9.66
C LEU A 288 0.34 11.10 -9.49
N CYS A 289 -0.46 11.92 -10.17
CA CYS A 289 -1.92 11.80 -10.20
C CYS A 289 -2.42 11.59 -11.62
N SER A 290 -3.46 10.77 -11.75
CA SER A 290 -4.28 10.64 -12.94
C SER A 290 -5.74 10.86 -12.55
N SER A 291 -6.54 11.39 -13.46
CA SER A 291 -8.00 11.52 -13.32
C SER A 291 -8.75 10.87 -14.49
N ASP A 292 -8.08 10.08 -15.28
CA ASP A 292 -8.60 9.42 -16.47
C ASP A 292 -8.28 7.92 -16.51
N GLY A 293 -8.15 7.29 -15.32
CA GLY A 293 -7.88 5.86 -15.21
C GLY A 293 -6.44 5.46 -15.55
N GLY A 294 -5.50 6.40 -15.54
CA GLY A 294 -4.09 6.13 -15.79
C GLY A 294 -3.63 6.35 -17.23
N TYR A 295 -4.47 6.89 -18.11
CA TYR A 295 -4.07 7.21 -19.47
C TYR A 295 -3.15 8.43 -19.53
N THR A 296 -3.38 9.41 -18.67
CA THR A 296 -2.47 10.54 -18.51
C THR A 296 -2.10 10.75 -17.04
N TRP A 297 -0.85 11.17 -16.81
CA TRP A 297 -0.33 11.35 -15.47
C TRP A 297 0.34 12.70 -15.29
N THR A 298 0.08 13.32 -14.17
CA THR A 298 0.61 14.62 -13.79
C THR A 298 1.45 14.51 -12.54
N LEU A 299 2.67 15.04 -12.56
CA LEU A 299 3.50 15.19 -11.37
C LEU A 299 3.06 16.44 -10.61
N CYS A 300 2.48 16.24 -9.42
CA CYS A 300 1.79 17.29 -8.70
C CYS A 300 2.73 18.25 -7.96
N LYS A 301 2.48 19.55 -8.06
CA LYS A 301 3.21 20.59 -7.32
C LYS A 301 3.00 20.49 -5.81
N GLY A 302 4.03 20.86 -5.07
CA GLY A 302 3.92 21.05 -3.61
C GLY A 302 3.72 19.78 -2.81
N THR A 303 3.82 18.61 -3.45
CA THR A 303 3.71 17.33 -2.80
C THR A 303 5.09 16.69 -2.68
N VAL A 304 5.47 16.31 -1.48
CA VAL A 304 6.70 15.54 -1.22
C VAL A 304 6.25 14.22 -0.61
N CYS A 305 6.65 13.11 -1.21
CA CYS A 305 6.40 11.80 -0.66
C CYS A 305 7.65 11.32 0.05
N THR A 306 7.50 10.92 1.30
CA THR A 306 8.56 10.32 2.10
C THR A 306 8.14 8.90 2.47
N ASP A 307 9.03 8.14 3.06
CA ASP A 307 8.72 6.82 3.61
C ASP A 307 7.79 6.88 4.85
N MET A 308 7.42 8.08 5.30
CA MET A 308 6.49 8.35 6.39
C MET A 308 5.16 8.95 5.91
N THR A 309 4.94 9.04 4.60
CA THR A 309 3.70 9.56 4.03
C THR A 309 2.69 8.44 3.93
N GLU A 310 1.46 8.69 4.36
CA GLU A 310 0.32 7.80 4.16
C GLU A 310 -0.73 8.49 3.30
N MET A 311 -1.42 7.74 2.46
CA MET A 311 -2.41 8.28 1.52
C MET A 311 -3.66 7.42 1.46
N THR A 312 -4.81 8.08 1.37
CA THR A 312 -6.09 7.40 1.11
C THR A 312 -7.05 8.34 0.41
N PHE A 313 -7.97 7.79 -0.38
CA PHE A 313 -9.09 8.57 -0.89
C PHE A 313 -10.23 8.62 0.13
N ARG A 314 -10.81 9.82 0.27
CA ARG A 314 -12.02 10.07 1.04
C ARG A 314 -12.86 11.11 0.32
N ASP A 315 -14.13 10.80 0.09
CA ASP A 315 -15.11 11.74 -0.51
C ASP A 315 -14.59 12.39 -1.82
N GLY A 316 -13.93 11.61 -2.68
CA GLY A 316 -13.38 12.08 -3.95
C GLY A 316 -12.09 12.89 -3.86
N SER A 317 -11.60 13.19 -2.65
CA SER A 317 -10.33 13.89 -2.42
C SER A 317 -9.24 12.91 -1.98
N LEU A 318 -8.00 13.16 -2.39
CA LEU A 318 -6.83 12.47 -1.87
C LEU A 318 -6.42 13.10 -0.54
N TRP A 319 -6.40 12.32 0.52
CA TRP A 319 -5.89 12.72 1.82
C TRP A 319 -4.48 12.20 2.00
N VAL A 320 -3.55 13.11 2.20
CA VAL A 320 -2.12 12.84 2.37
C VAL A 320 -1.73 13.22 3.79
N TRP A 321 -1.15 12.29 4.48
CA TRP A 321 -0.64 12.49 5.83
C TRP A 321 0.86 12.30 5.87
N GLU A 322 1.57 13.28 6.38
CA GLU A 322 3.00 13.21 6.68
C GLU A 322 3.21 13.11 8.20
N ALA A 323 3.77 11.98 8.66
CA ALA A 323 4.29 11.85 10.01
C ALA A 323 5.75 12.32 10.03
N TRP A 324 6.08 13.18 10.97
CA TRP A 324 7.45 13.68 11.20
C TRP A 324 8.10 12.96 12.37
#